data_2317fbad7a06c77adcb0ec0055c555ad
#
_entry.id   2317fbad7a06c77adcb0ec0055c555ad
#
_cell.length_a   1.000
_cell.length_b   1.000
_cell.length_c   1.000
_cell.angle_alpha   90.00
_cell.angle_beta   90.00
_cell.angle_gamma   90.00
#
_symmetry.space_group_name_H-M   'P 1'
#
loop_
_entity.id
_entity.type
_entity.pdbx_description
1 polymer ?
#
loop_
_entity_poly.entity_id
_entity_poly.type
_entity_poly.pdbx_seq_one_letter_code
_entity_poly.pdbx_strand_id
1 'polypeptide(L)'
;MGQCAVCHHEKLPHQSVCPNCQNQILYSKTPSPQSPKQRDAAQSSSSNNNKRPPSLKKVIPIAIVSFIIILLIILFLLLRNFNSPEAQAKILINAVNNEDNAKVSNLLSSKENKVGRQEASTYIKFVKQEVGMKLFEKEVYDTVDGLNHETAVASYIKTREGQDVLRISKNGRRYLIFDNLSFLAPTKQAIVKPKEKATFEFDSDGAQKKVVAEAGQSVSLGQFIPGSYAIDTVKTTDRGTYEGQLKFDFVNSKNETIPVTEDFKEAQVKLSLKNVSDLKEIKVVINDEKIAQNKNDTYGPFPVNQDIKVYAEGEAYDHTFKTNTEVIKKDDVQSENKITVSFDKDEIEKYRQSKEKDTLNKIKDFFKKYTASLNEAYESHDFDLVSKYLKENTTNYEAMRSNVKGQNQYKFKNPVVIDVSRNADYYAVTVEKEDAQGRIIQSHYLLDGDENANHLKIVNYQNY
;
A
#
# COMPACT_ATOMS: atom_id res chain seq x y z
N MET A 1 27.14 -40.18 40.64
CA MET A 1 26.54 -39.83 39.35
C MET A 1 27.66 -39.75 38.34
N GLY A 2 27.56 -40.41 37.19
CA GLY A 2 28.58 -40.38 36.18
C GLY A 2 28.25 -39.36 35.11
N GLN A 3 29.27 -38.68 34.55
CA GLN A 3 29.07 -37.74 33.43
C GLN A 3 29.43 -38.40 32.08
N CYS A 4 28.78 -37.99 31.02
CA CYS A 4 29.08 -38.44 29.65
C CYS A 4 30.46 -37.92 29.24
N ALA A 5 31.37 -38.78 28.76
CA ALA A 5 32.70 -38.40 28.35
C ALA A 5 32.77 -37.50 27.12
N VAL A 6 31.65 -37.34 26.39
CA VAL A 6 31.60 -36.57 25.13
C VAL A 6 30.97 -35.20 25.33
N CYS A 7 29.88 -35.09 26.13
CA CYS A 7 29.13 -33.84 26.28
C CYS A 7 28.96 -33.38 27.73
N HIS A 8 29.61 -34.06 28.69
CA HIS A 8 29.57 -33.78 30.15
C HIS A 8 28.20 -33.75 30.81
N HIS A 9 27.16 -34.24 30.14
CA HIS A 9 25.80 -34.30 30.71
C HIS A 9 25.72 -35.38 31.80
N GLU A 10 25.05 -35.09 32.93
CA GLU A 10 24.87 -36.02 34.02
C GLU A 10 23.98 -37.21 33.62
N LYS A 11 24.36 -38.42 34.01
CA LYS A 11 23.65 -39.65 33.68
C LYS A 11 23.24 -40.45 34.94
N LEU A 12 22.10 -41.12 34.86
CA LEU A 12 21.60 -42.03 35.88
C LEU A 12 22.27 -43.41 35.79
N PRO A 13 22.33 -44.20 36.89
CA PRO A 13 23.16 -45.41 37.00
C PRO A 13 22.87 -46.54 36.01
N HIS A 14 21.76 -46.50 35.28
CA HIS A 14 21.32 -47.60 34.38
C HIS A 14 21.22 -47.23 32.91
N GLN A 15 21.73 -46.05 32.51
CA GLN A 15 21.69 -45.61 31.11
C GLN A 15 22.94 -46.04 30.32
N SER A 16 22.73 -46.84 29.28
CA SER A 16 23.79 -47.27 28.33
C SER A 16 24.05 -46.31 27.18
N VAL A 17 23.15 -45.36 26.93
CA VAL A 17 23.25 -44.33 25.90
C VAL A 17 23.00 -42.97 26.55
N CYS A 18 23.78 -41.97 26.15
CA CYS A 18 23.60 -40.61 26.66
C CYS A 18 22.36 -39.97 25.99
N PRO A 19 21.39 -39.46 26.75
CA PRO A 19 20.18 -38.88 26.18
C PRO A 19 20.43 -37.59 25.43
N ASN A 20 21.54 -36.90 25.67
CA ASN A 20 21.86 -35.60 25.04
C ASN A 20 22.61 -35.72 23.73
N CYS A 21 23.50 -36.70 23.57
CA CYS A 21 24.29 -36.85 22.32
C CYS A 21 24.10 -38.22 21.64
N GLN A 22 23.27 -39.11 22.18
CA GLN A 22 22.93 -40.44 21.66
C GLN A 22 24.11 -41.38 21.36
N ASN A 23 25.30 -41.10 21.90
CA ASN A 23 26.45 -41.96 21.76
C ASN A 23 26.44 -43.11 22.77
N GLN A 24 26.75 -44.34 22.28
CA GLN A 24 26.90 -45.51 23.12
C GLN A 24 28.08 -45.36 24.10
N ILE A 25 27.87 -45.68 25.34
CA ILE A 25 28.89 -45.60 26.38
C ILE A 25 29.65 -46.93 26.40
N LEU A 26 30.87 -46.97 25.87
CA LEU A 26 31.72 -48.15 25.92
C LEU A 26 32.40 -48.26 27.30
N TYR A 27 32.09 -49.32 28.05
CA TYR A 27 32.83 -49.68 29.27
C TYR A 27 34.07 -50.44 28.90
N SER A 28 35.27 -49.93 29.23
CA SER A 28 36.52 -50.69 29.21
C SER A 28 36.54 -51.70 30.34
N LYS A 29 36.59 -53.00 30.01
CA LYS A 29 36.91 -54.05 30.99
C LYS A 29 38.41 -54.14 31.14
N THR A 30 38.88 -53.92 32.36
CA THR A 30 40.24 -54.19 32.81
C THR A 30 40.42 -55.70 32.94
N PRO A 31 41.57 -56.31 32.52
CA PRO A 31 41.85 -57.72 32.77
C PRO A 31 42.66 -57.89 34.04
N SER A 32 42.42 -58.92 34.78
CA SER A 32 43.25 -59.42 35.91
C SER A 32 43.77 -60.82 35.65
N PRO A 33 44.93 -61.16 36.16
CA PRO A 33 45.78 -62.22 35.62
C PRO A 33 45.68 -63.56 36.38
N GLN A 34 46.00 -64.64 35.69
CA GLN A 34 46.72 -65.77 36.33
C GLN A 34 47.10 -66.88 35.33
N SER A 35 48.39 -67.26 35.44
CA SER A 35 49.13 -68.39 34.88
C SER A 35 48.77 -69.76 35.53
N PRO A 36 49.59 -70.86 35.37
CA PRO A 36 50.07 -71.59 34.18
C PRO A 36 49.86 -73.13 34.28
N LYS A 37 50.26 -73.88 33.29
CA LYS A 37 50.88 -75.22 33.25
C LYS A 37 50.41 -76.15 32.18
N GLN A 38 51.26 -76.49 31.32
CA GLN A 38 52.15 -77.67 31.19
C GLN A 38 51.62 -78.81 30.34
N ARG A 39 52.43 -79.10 29.30
CA ARG A 39 52.88 -80.42 28.74
C ARG A 39 51.81 -81.33 28.10
N ASP A 40 51.96 -81.93 26.97
CA ASP A 40 53.11 -82.72 26.51
C ASP A 40 53.05 -83.00 24.98
N ALA A 41 54.13 -83.44 24.52
CA ALA A 41 54.58 -83.79 23.19
C ALA A 41 53.85 -84.89 22.43
N ALA A 42 53.93 -84.86 21.15
CA ALA A 42 54.47 -85.93 20.28
C ALA A 42 54.54 -85.55 18.81
N GLN A 43 55.66 -85.48 18.28
CA GLN A 43 56.29 -85.96 17.02
C GLN A 43 55.37 -86.52 15.90
N SER A 44 55.48 -86.08 14.62
CA SER A 44 56.45 -86.56 13.69
C SER A 44 56.19 -85.99 12.25
N SER A 45 57.29 -85.65 11.66
CA SER A 45 57.85 -85.84 10.34
C SER A 45 57.32 -85.08 9.12
N SER A 46 58.17 -84.18 8.71
CA SER A 46 58.80 -83.97 7.38
C SER A 46 57.97 -83.78 6.16
N SER A 47 58.09 -82.61 5.58
CA SER A 47 58.71 -82.47 4.25
C SER A 47 59.18 -81.02 3.98
N ASN A 48 60.38 -80.91 3.55
CA ASN A 48 61.10 -79.73 3.13
C ASN A 48 60.38 -78.97 1.98
N ASN A 49 60.15 -77.68 2.17
CA ASN A 49 60.25 -76.75 1.12
C ASN A 49 60.77 -75.40 1.65
N ASN A 50 62.02 -75.16 1.45
CA ASN A 50 62.68 -73.91 1.74
C ASN A 50 62.08 -72.76 0.93
N LYS A 51 61.20 -72.00 1.54
CA LYS A 51 61.01 -70.60 1.18
C LYS A 51 61.36 -69.78 2.41
N ARG A 52 62.51 -69.13 2.36
CA ARG A 52 62.92 -68.13 3.36
C ARG A 52 61.73 -67.17 3.64
N PRO A 53 61.32 -66.95 4.92
CA PRO A 53 60.33 -65.97 5.22
C PRO A 53 60.83 -64.57 4.77
N PRO A 54 60.05 -63.74 4.08
CA PRO A 54 60.43 -62.39 3.75
C PRO A 54 60.87 -61.68 5.03
N SER A 55 62.02 -61.06 5.04
CA SER A 55 62.53 -60.35 6.21
C SER A 55 61.50 -59.35 6.73
N LEU A 56 61.14 -59.45 7.99
CA LEU A 56 60.16 -58.58 8.66
C LEU A 56 60.39 -57.09 8.38
N LYS A 57 61.60 -56.69 8.17
CA LYS A 57 62.04 -55.34 7.81
C LYS A 57 61.51 -54.83 6.43
N LYS A 58 61.10 -55.77 5.51
CA LYS A 58 60.49 -55.41 4.21
C LYS A 58 58.98 -55.56 4.20
N VAL A 59 58.44 -56.40 5.08
CA VAL A 59 56.98 -56.67 5.13
C VAL A 59 56.25 -55.57 5.89
N ILE A 60 56.84 -55.01 6.96
CA ILE A 60 56.24 -53.92 7.76
C ILE A 60 55.97 -52.69 6.91
N PRO A 61 56.85 -52.11 6.09
CA PRO A 61 56.51 -50.92 5.29
C PRO A 61 55.46 -51.20 4.22
N ILE A 62 55.42 -52.42 3.64
CA ILE A 62 54.42 -52.83 2.67
C ILE A 62 53.05 -52.91 3.33
N ALA A 63 52.97 -53.48 4.52
CA ALA A 63 51.74 -53.58 5.31
C ALA A 63 51.20 -52.20 5.70
N ILE A 64 52.09 -51.29 6.11
CA ILE A 64 51.73 -49.89 6.40
C ILE A 64 51.19 -49.18 5.17
N VAL A 65 51.91 -49.29 4.02
CA VAL A 65 51.44 -48.66 2.75
C VAL A 65 50.12 -49.26 2.29
N SER A 66 49.95 -50.61 2.38
CA SER A 66 48.67 -51.24 2.05
C SER A 66 47.53 -50.78 2.97
N PHE A 67 47.80 -50.66 4.28
CA PHE A 67 46.81 -50.12 5.23
C PHE A 67 46.40 -48.67 4.93
N ILE A 68 47.39 -47.81 4.59
CA ILE A 68 47.13 -46.42 4.18
C ILE A 68 46.29 -46.39 2.89
N ILE A 69 46.57 -47.22 1.91
CA ILE A 69 45.80 -47.31 0.66
C ILE A 69 44.36 -47.73 0.93
N ILE A 70 44.17 -48.73 1.78
CA ILE A 70 42.83 -49.19 2.16
C ILE A 70 42.07 -48.07 2.88
N LEU A 71 42.70 -47.35 3.79
CA LEU A 71 42.13 -46.25 4.51
C LEU A 71 41.78 -45.08 3.57
N LEU A 72 42.61 -44.79 2.59
CA LEU A 72 42.32 -43.78 1.55
C LEU A 72 41.19 -44.23 0.64
N ILE A 73 41.05 -45.51 0.30
CA ILE A 73 39.94 -46.06 -0.48
C ILE A 73 38.62 -45.93 0.31
N ILE A 74 38.66 -46.28 1.60
CA ILE A 74 37.49 -46.12 2.48
C ILE A 74 37.11 -44.66 2.58
N LEU A 75 38.08 -43.76 2.80
CA LEU A 75 37.83 -42.32 2.83
C LEU A 75 37.27 -41.81 1.51
N PHE A 76 37.82 -42.23 0.36
CA PHE A 76 37.30 -41.89 -0.94
C PHE A 76 35.87 -42.37 -1.16
N LEU A 77 35.53 -43.60 -0.78
CA LEU A 77 34.16 -44.11 -0.87
C LEU A 77 33.21 -43.35 0.01
N LEU A 78 33.61 -42.98 1.23
CA LEU A 78 32.81 -42.13 2.11
C LEU A 78 32.59 -40.73 1.50
N LEU A 79 33.67 -40.10 1.02
CA LEU A 79 33.60 -38.78 0.38
C LEU A 79 32.72 -38.81 -0.87
N ARG A 80 32.82 -39.87 -1.68
CA ARG A 80 31.97 -40.07 -2.86
C ARG A 80 30.48 -40.15 -2.48
N ASN A 81 30.16 -40.90 -1.43
CA ASN A 81 28.78 -41.08 -0.98
C ASN A 81 28.11 -39.76 -0.51
N PHE A 82 28.89 -38.78 -0.06
CA PHE A 82 28.37 -37.50 0.44
C PHE A 82 28.59 -36.32 -0.50
N ASN A 83 29.51 -36.41 -1.47
CA ASN A 83 29.90 -35.26 -2.30
C ASN A 83 29.72 -35.50 -3.82
N SER A 84 29.31 -36.68 -4.25
CA SER A 84 28.99 -36.88 -5.66
C SER A 84 27.82 -35.96 -6.11
N PRO A 85 27.71 -35.63 -7.40
CA PRO A 85 26.60 -34.88 -7.95
C PRO A 85 25.23 -35.48 -7.55
N GLU A 86 25.12 -36.81 -7.57
CA GLU A 86 23.89 -37.55 -7.20
C GLU A 86 23.58 -37.38 -5.71
N ALA A 87 24.61 -37.38 -4.86
CA ALA A 87 24.44 -37.12 -3.42
C ALA A 87 24.00 -35.68 -3.15
N GLN A 88 24.53 -34.71 -3.89
CA GLN A 88 24.10 -33.31 -3.80
C GLN A 88 22.64 -33.13 -4.27
N ALA A 89 22.25 -33.80 -5.37
CA ALA A 89 20.87 -33.86 -5.83
C ALA A 89 19.93 -34.44 -4.76
N LYS A 90 20.31 -35.58 -4.18
CA LYS A 90 19.54 -36.23 -3.11
C LYS A 90 19.37 -35.33 -1.88
N ILE A 91 20.38 -34.55 -1.52
CA ILE A 91 20.31 -33.58 -0.42
C ILE A 91 19.25 -32.51 -0.73
N LEU A 92 19.21 -31.97 -1.94
CA LEU A 92 18.19 -30.99 -2.34
C LEU A 92 16.78 -31.60 -2.35
N ILE A 93 16.61 -32.79 -3.00
CA ILE A 93 15.33 -33.48 -3.05
C ILE A 93 14.80 -33.77 -1.64
N ASN A 94 15.63 -34.30 -0.76
CA ASN A 94 15.25 -34.58 0.61
C ASN A 94 14.90 -33.30 1.40
N ALA A 95 15.64 -32.19 1.19
CA ALA A 95 15.36 -30.94 1.83
C ALA A 95 13.99 -30.36 1.39
N VAL A 96 13.67 -30.43 0.09
CA VAL A 96 12.34 -30.02 -0.43
C VAL A 96 11.24 -30.95 0.07
N ASN A 97 11.45 -32.28 0.01
CA ASN A 97 10.46 -33.26 0.44
C ASN A 97 10.10 -33.13 1.94
N ASN A 98 11.13 -32.94 2.78
CA ASN A 98 11.00 -32.84 4.24
C ASN A 98 10.70 -31.40 4.74
N GLU A 99 10.50 -30.43 3.80
CA GLU A 99 10.21 -29.04 4.13
C GLU A 99 11.29 -28.37 5.01
N ASP A 100 12.56 -28.79 4.80
CA ASP A 100 13.69 -28.18 5.49
C ASP A 100 14.03 -26.80 4.88
N ASN A 101 13.28 -25.78 5.34
CA ASN A 101 13.41 -24.41 4.86
C ASN A 101 14.84 -23.86 5.02
N ALA A 102 15.53 -24.21 6.11
CA ALA A 102 16.89 -23.75 6.35
C ALA A 102 17.88 -24.37 5.35
N LYS A 103 17.72 -25.65 5.04
CA LYS A 103 18.57 -26.37 4.08
C LYS A 103 18.32 -25.87 2.66
N VAL A 104 17.04 -25.72 2.25
CA VAL A 104 16.67 -25.20 0.93
C VAL A 104 17.16 -23.76 0.76
N SER A 105 16.96 -22.90 1.76
CA SER A 105 17.52 -21.54 1.79
C SER A 105 19.01 -21.52 1.51
N ASN A 106 19.78 -22.37 2.22
CA ASN A 106 21.24 -22.45 2.03
C ASN A 106 21.64 -22.99 0.65
N LEU A 107 20.92 -23.97 0.12
CA LEU A 107 21.22 -24.60 -1.17
C LEU A 107 20.92 -23.69 -2.36
N LEU A 108 19.87 -22.87 -2.27
CA LEU A 108 19.46 -21.93 -3.33
C LEU A 108 20.13 -20.56 -3.22
N SER A 109 20.77 -20.25 -2.09
CA SER A 109 21.48 -18.98 -1.89
C SER A 109 22.78 -18.94 -2.70
N SER A 110 23.03 -17.83 -3.36
CA SER A 110 24.27 -17.50 -4.05
C SER A 110 24.95 -16.27 -3.44
N LYS A 111 26.09 -15.86 -3.99
CA LYS A 111 26.73 -14.59 -3.61
C LYS A 111 25.89 -13.38 -3.99
N GLU A 112 25.17 -13.49 -5.09
CA GLU A 112 24.38 -12.40 -5.69
C GLU A 112 22.95 -12.35 -5.17
N ASN A 113 22.38 -13.53 -4.80
CA ASN A 113 21.02 -13.65 -4.30
C ASN A 113 20.97 -14.51 -3.04
N LYS A 114 20.55 -13.92 -1.94
CA LYS A 114 20.32 -14.60 -0.66
C LYS A 114 18.85 -14.97 -0.57
N VAL A 115 18.58 -16.26 -0.47
CA VAL A 115 17.24 -16.79 -0.27
C VAL A 115 16.99 -16.94 1.23
N GLY A 116 15.95 -16.29 1.74
CA GLY A 116 15.59 -16.39 3.14
C GLY A 116 14.79 -17.67 3.46
N ARG A 117 14.53 -17.91 4.75
CA ARG A 117 13.79 -19.12 5.17
C ARG A 117 12.31 -19.08 4.79
N GLN A 118 11.70 -17.90 4.86
CA GLN A 118 10.30 -17.71 4.46
C GLN A 118 10.15 -17.90 2.95
N GLU A 119 11.06 -17.32 2.19
CA GLU A 119 11.11 -17.46 0.75
C GLU A 119 11.34 -18.94 0.34
N ALA A 120 12.25 -19.65 1.02
CA ALA A 120 12.46 -21.09 0.83
C ALA A 120 11.22 -21.91 1.15
N SER A 121 10.45 -21.56 2.18
CA SER A 121 9.18 -22.22 2.49
C SER A 121 8.16 -22.03 1.37
N THR A 122 8.05 -20.82 0.84
CA THR A 122 7.17 -20.49 -0.28
C THR A 122 7.56 -21.25 -1.54
N TYR A 123 8.87 -21.32 -1.83
CA TYR A 123 9.41 -22.12 -2.93
C TYR A 123 9.11 -23.62 -2.82
N ILE A 124 9.28 -24.20 -1.62
CA ILE A 124 8.97 -25.63 -1.39
C ILE A 124 7.50 -25.92 -1.70
N LYS A 125 6.59 -25.08 -1.22
CA LYS A 125 5.14 -25.20 -1.50
C LYS A 125 4.88 -25.13 -3.00
N PHE A 126 5.49 -24.14 -3.68
CA PHE A 126 5.37 -23.98 -5.12
C PHE A 126 5.84 -25.22 -5.89
N VAL A 127 7.02 -25.74 -5.57
CA VAL A 127 7.55 -26.98 -6.20
C VAL A 127 6.59 -28.15 -6.00
N LYS A 128 6.08 -28.35 -4.78
CA LYS A 128 5.15 -29.44 -4.47
C LYS A 128 3.81 -29.33 -5.19
N GLN A 129 3.31 -28.11 -5.40
CA GLN A 129 2.00 -27.85 -6.02
C GLN A 129 2.08 -27.81 -7.55
N GLU A 130 3.02 -27.06 -8.10
CA GLU A 130 3.09 -26.77 -9.54
C GLU A 130 3.92 -27.77 -10.33
N VAL A 131 4.96 -28.36 -9.71
CA VAL A 131 5.77 -29.41 -10.34
C VAL A 131 5.31 -30.79 -9.89
N GLY A 132 5.16 -30.97 -8.59
CA GLY A 132 4.91 -32.25 -7.94
C GLY A 132 6.21 -33.01 -7.64
N MET A 133 6.32 -33.57 -6.43
CA MET A 133 7.57 -34.18 -5.94
C MET A 133 8.13 -35.28 -6.83
N LYS A 134 7.28 -36.14 -7.39
CA LYS A 134 7.74 -37.25 -8.28
C LYS A 134 8.41 -36.72 -9.55
N LEU A 135 7.82 -35.70 -10.17
CA LEU A 135 8.39 -35.09 -11.37
C LEU A 135 9.66 -34.30 -11.02
N PHE A 136 9.63 -33.52 -9.93
CA PHE A 136 10.79 -32.76 -9.45
C PHE A 136 11.98 -33.69 -9.19
N GLU A 137 11.79 -34.80 -8.48
CA GLU A 137 12.84 -35.78 -8.21
C GLU A 137 13.40 -36.38 -9.51
N LYS A 138 12.54 -36.80 -10.44
CA LYS A 138 12.92 -37.35 -11.73
C LYS A 138 13.75 -36.31 -12.52
N GLU A 139 13.26 -35.10 -12.68
CA GLU A 139 13.90 -34.05 -13.48
C GLU A 139 15.24 -33.62 -12.86
N VAL A 140 15.36 -33.60 -11.51
CA VAL A 140 16.65 -33.33 -10.83
C VAL A 140 17.67 -34.41 -11.15
N TYR A 141 17.30 -35.72 -11.07
CA TYR A 141 18.22 -36.80 -11.36
C TYR A 141 18.58 -36.86 -12.85
N ASP A 142 17.63 -36.71 -13.73
CA ASP A 142 17.85 -36.68 -15.19
C ASP A 142 18.79 -35.55 -15.60
N THR A 143 18.60 -34.36 -14.98
CA THR A 143 19.48 -33.19 -15.18
C THR A 143 20.89 -33.46 -14.71
N VAL A 144 21.07 -34.06 -13.53
CA VAL A 144 22.38 -34.37 -12.96
C VAL A 144 23.10 -35.44 -13.78
N ASP A 145 22.38 -36.46 -14.25
CA ASP A 145 22.93 -37.48 -15.13
C ASP A 145 23.40 -36.88 -16.46
N GLY A 146 22.58 -36.02 -17.08
CA GLY A 146 22.96 -35.30 -18.29
C GLY A 146 24.20 -34.41 -18.11
N LEU A 147 24.33 -33.74 -16.97
CA LEU A 147 25.50 -32.95 -16.63
C LEU A 147 26.75 -33.85 -16.44
N ASN A 148 26.62 -35.03 -15.83
CA ASN A 148 27.72 -35.98 -15.65
C ASN A 148 28.26 -36.52 -16.97
N HIS A 149 27.40 -36.71 -17.94
CA HIS A 149 27.80 -37.19 -19.28
C HIS A 149 28.21 -36.05 -20.23
N GLU A 150 28.44 -34.82 -19.69
CA GLU A 150 28.88 -33.63 -20.43
C GLU A 150 27.93 -33.22 -21.60
N THR A 151 26.68 -33.70 -21.59
CA THR A 151 25.71 -33.35 -22.61
C THR A 151 25.18 -31.91 -22.47
N ALA A 152 25.38 -31.29 -21.28
CA ALA A 152 25.00 -29.92 -21.01
C ALA A 152 25.87 -29.30 -19.90
N VAL A 153 26.02 -27.98 -19.91
CA VAL A 153 26.68 -27.21 -18.83
C VAL A 153 25.72 -26.79 -17.74
N ALA A 154 24.46 -26.56 -18.10
CA ALA A 154 23.36 -26.21 -17.22
C ALA A 154 22.04 -26.67 -17.81
N SER A 155 21.07 -26.97 -16.98
CA SER A 155 19.70 -27.29 -17.38
C SER A 155 18.71 -26.70 -16.40
N TYR A 156 17.45 -26.55 -16.88
CA TYR A 156 16.36 -25.96 -16.11
C TYR A 156 15.25 -26.99 -15.88
N ILE A 157 14.81 -27.09 -14.63
CA ILE A 157 13.58 -27.78 -14.28
C ILE A 157 12.43 -26.80 -14.43
N LYS A 158 11.32 -27.24 -15.02
CA LYS A 158 10.18 -26.40 -15.38
C LYS A 158 8.90 -26.93 -14.78
N THR A 159 7.92 -26.03 -14.62
CA THR A 159 6.51 -26.43 -14.38
C THR A 159 5.94 -27.10 -15.63
N ARG A 160 4.73 -27.65 -15.51
CA ARG A 160 3.99 -28.24 -16.66
C ARG A 160 3.69 -27.18 -17.74
N GLU A 161 3.54 -25.92 -17.36
CA GLU A 161 3.30 -24.78 -18.25
C GLU A 161 4.59 -24.20 -18.86
N GLY A 162 5.76 -24.80 -18.53
CA GLY A 162 7.05 -24.44 -19.11
C GLY A 162 7.79 -23.31 -18.38
N GLN A 163 7.36 -22.94 -17.18
CA GLN A 163 8.03 -21.92 -16.37
C GLN A 163 9.26 -22.50 -15.67
N ASP A 164 10.38 -21.78 -15.72
CA ASP A 164 11.61 -22.17 -15.04
C ASP A 164 11.45 -22.13 -13.51
N VAL A 165 11.82 -23.23 -12.85
CA VAL A 165 11.72 -23.39 -11.38
C VAL A 165 13.09 -23.49 -10.75
N LEU A 166 14.00 -24.24 -11.35
CA LEU A 166 15.33 -24.48 -10.84
C LEU A 166 16.32 -24.61 -11.98
N ARG A 167 17.45 -23.92 -11.87
CA ARG A 167 18.63 -24.14 -12.72
C ARG A 167 19.65 -24.96 -11.95
N ILE A 168 20.12 -26.06 -12.55
CA ILE A 168 21.23 -26.87 -12.04
C ILE A 168 22.42 -26.69 -12.97
N SER A 169 23.60 -26.39 -12.45
CA SER A 169 24.81 -26.22 -13.24
C SER A 169 26.05 -26.71 -12.47
N LYS A 170 27.07 -27.11 -13.21
CA LYS A 170 28.41 -27.39 -12.62
C LYS A 170 29.07 -26.08 -12.16
N ASN A 171 29.59 -26.08 -10.96
CA ASN A 171 30.26 -24.92 -10.35
C ASN A 171 31.62 -25.34 -9.67
N GLY A 172 32.56 -25.68 -10.49
CA GLY A 172 33.90 -26.10 -10.03
C GLY A 172 33.91 -27.51 -9.40
N ARG A 173 34.92 -27.78 -8.58
CA ARG A 173 35.12 -29.10 -7.96
C ARG A 173 35.24 -29.01 -6.44
N ARG A 174 34.60 -29.94 -5.74
CA ARG A 174 34.80 -30.18 -4.31
C ARG A 174 35.96 -31.20 -4.11
N TYR A 175 36.83 -30.89 -3.19
CA TYR A 175 38.00 -31.75 -2.87
C TYR A 175 38.81 -32.14 -4.10
N LEU A 176 38.82 -31.29 -5.15
CA LEU A 176 39.54 -31.50 -6.42
C LEU A 176 39.03 -32.69 -7.25
N ILE A 177 38.13 -33.52 -6.76
CA ILE A 177 37.71 -34.81 -7.34
C ILE A 177 36.27 -34.82 -7.79
N PHE A 178 35.37 -34.26 -6.98
CA PHE A 178 33.92 -34.31 -7.22
C PHE A 178 33.40 -33.01 -7.84
N ASP A 179 32.62 -33.11 -8.89
CA ASP A 179 31.94 -31.94 -9.45
C ASP A 179 30.98 -31.32 -8.41
N ASN A 180 31.13 -30.02 -8.19
CA ASN A 180 30.22 -29.26 -7.34
C ASN A 180 29.06 -28.77 -8.16
N LEU A 181 27.83 -29.00 -7.68
CA LEU A 181 26.61 -28.46 -8.28
C LEU A 181 26.22 -27.15 -7.66
N SER A 182 25.69 -26.26 -8.49
CA SER A 182 24.99 -25.04 -8.09
C SER A 182 23.51 -25.19 -8.40
N PHE A 183 22.68 -24.91 -7.42
CA PHE A 183 21.23 -24.88 -7.52
C PHE A 183 20.77 -23.43 -7.44
N LEU A 184 20.15 -22.92 -8.48
CA LEU A 184 19.70 -21.53 -8.56
C LEU A 184 18.22 -21.49 -8.94
N ALA A 185 17.40 -20.95 -8.06
CA ALA A 185 16.03 -20.62 -8.41
C ALA A 185 16.04 -19.30 -9.22
N PRO A 186 15.39 -19.25 -10.40
CA PRO A 186 15.26 -18.02 -11.18
C PRO A 186 14.49 -16.98 -10.39
N THR A 187 14.83 -15.69 -10.55
CA THR A 187 14.16 -14.61 -9.85
C THR A 187 13.36 -13.75 -10.80
N LYS A 188 12.27 -13.15 -10.31
CA LYS A 188 11.49 -12.12 -11.00
C LYS A 188 11.25 -10.93 -10.09
N GLN A 189 11.07 -9.76 -10.68
CA GLN A 189 10.75 -8.54 -9.94
C GLN A 189 9.25 -8.48 -9.64
N ALA A 190 8.88 -8.34 -8.37
CA ALA A 190 7.52 -8.02 -7.97
C ALA A 190 7.29 -6.49 -8.08
N ILE A 191 6.31 -6.08 -8.90
CA ILE A 191 6.06 -4.67 -9.22
C ILE A 191 4.71 -4.25 -8.65
N VAL A 192 4.70 -3.25 -7.76
CA VAL A 192 3.50 -2.58 -7.28
C VAL A 192 3.27 -1.29 -8.08
N LYS A 193 1.99 -0.97 -8.36
CA LYS A 193 1.57 0.26 -9.04
C LYS A 193 0.36 0.85 -8.30
N PRO A 194 0.57 1.64 -7.25
CA PRO A 194 -0.51 2.19 -6.45
C PRO A 194 -1.29 3.26 -7.21
N LYS A 195 -2.58 3.43 -6.87
CA LYS A 195 -3.46 4.46 -7.45
C LYS A 195 -3.18 5.87 -6.92
N GLU A 196 -2.60 5.96 -5.72
CA GLU A 196 -2.21 7.19 -5.05
C GLU A 196 -0.79 7.05 -4.51
N LYS A 197 -0.15 8.15 -4.13
CA LYS A 197 1.16 8.11 -3.48
C LYS A 197 1.10 7.27 -2.22
N ALA A 198 1.97 6.28 -2.12
CA ALA A 198 1.99 5.35 -1.01
C ALA A 198 3.41 4.96 -0.58
N THR A 199 3.54 4.67 0.70
CA THR A 199 4.73 4.03 1.27
C THR A 199 4.32 2.65 1.75
N PHE A 200 5.04 1.61 1.32
CA PHE A 200 4.83 0.23 1.75
C PHE A 200 5.97 -0.20 2.67
N GLU A 201 5.63 -0.65 3.87
CA GLU A 201 6.58 -1.18 4.86
C GLU A 201 6.24 -2.63 5.16
N PHE A 202 7.22 -3.53 4.95
CA PHE A 202 7.04 -4.97 5.11
C PHE A 202 8.33 -5.64 5.54
N ASP A 203 8.19 -6.82 6.17
CA ASP A 203 9.34 -7.68 6.47
C ASP A 203 9.66 -8.60 5.28
N SER A 204 10.93 -8.72 4.96
CA SER A 204 11.44 -9.67 3.99
C SER A 204 12.59 -10.44 4.61
N ASP A 205 12.27 -11.65 5.11
CA ASP A 205 13.22 -12.56 5.77
C ASP A 205 13.99 -11.93 6.95
N GLY A 206 13.25 -11.19 7.82
CA GLY A 206 13.79 -10.54 9.01
C GLY A 206 14.43 -9.18 8.75
N ALA A 207 14.34 -8.66 7.52
CA ALA A 207 14.77 -7.32 7.17
C ALA A 207 13.57 -6.44 6.84
N GLN A 208 13.40 -5.34 7.59
CA GLN A 208 12.38 -4.34 7.28
C GLN A 208 12.72 -3.62 5.99
N LYS A 209 11.79 -3.65 5.03
CA LYS A 209 11.88 -2.93 3.75
C LYS A 209 10.85 -1.82 3.71
N LYS A 210 11.26 -0.71 3.09
CA LYS A 210 10.41 0.44 2.85
C LYS A 210 10.49 0.85 1.38
N VAL A 211 9.34 0.86 0.71
CA VAL A 211 9.22 1.21 -0.70
C VAL A 211 8.25 2.37 -0.84
N VAL A 212 8.69 3.44 -1.50
CA VAL A 212 7.86 4.62 -1.79
C VAL A 212 7.51 4.61 -3.27
N ALA A 213 6.24 4.80 -3.59
CA ALA A 213 5.73 4.85 -4.96
C ALA A 213 4.80 6.05 -5.14
N GLU A 214 5.01 6.81 -6.20
CA GLU A 214 4.10 7.87 -6.62
C GLU A 214 2.86 7.28 -7.32
N ALA A 215 1.78 8.03 -7.38
CA ALA A 215 0.52 7.61 -8.00
C ALA A 215 0.74 7.13 -9.45
N GLY A 216 0.32 5.90 -9.75
CA GLY A 216 0.44 5.27 -11.06
C GLY A 216 1.86 4.87 -11.48
N GLN A 217 2.87 5.08 -10.64
CA GLN A 217 4.25 4.68 -10.89
C GLN A 217 4.44 3.20 -10.56
N SER A 218 5.14 2.47 -11.44
CA SER A 218 5.54 1.08 -11.20
C SER A 218 6.84 1.06 -10.40
N VAL A 219 6.82 0.44 -9.22
CA VAL A 219 7.99 0.35 -8.34
C VAL A 219 8.21 -1.10 -7.93
N SER A 220 9.49 -1.52 -7.90
CA SER A 220 9.87 -2.88 -7.50
C SER A 220 9.89 -3.04 -5.98
N LEU A 221 9.26 -4.09 -5.48
CA LEU A 221 9.38 -4.55 -4.09
C LEU A 221 10.68 -5.33 -3.84
N GLY A 222 11.29 -5.84 -4.91
CA GLY A 222 12.49 -6.68 -4.88
C GLY A 222 12.40 -7.82 -5.88
N GLN A 223 13.42 -8.68 -5.84
CA GLN A 223 13.44 -9.93 -6.60
C GLN A 223 13.07 -11.10 -5.70
N PHE A 224 12.26 -12.00 -6.22
CA PHE A 224 11.74 -13.16 -5.51
C PHE A 224 11.92 -14.42 -6.36
N ILE A 225 12.13 -15.58 -5.72
CA ILE A 225 12.17 -16.90 -6.37
C ILE A 225 10.75 -17.43 -6.60
N PRO A 226 10.54 -18.50 -7.41
CA PRO A 226 9.22 -19.04 -7.69
C PRO A 226 8.41 -19.34 -6.44
N GLY A 227 7.16 -18.84 -6.41
CA GLY A 227 6.27 -19.01 -5.27
C GLY A 227 5.00 -18.17 -5.36
N SER A 228 4.07 -18.42 -4.46
CA SER A 228 2.88 -17.60 -4.21
C SER A 228 3.08 -16.85 -2.90
N TYR A 229 3.08 -15.54 -2.98
CA TYR A 229 3.41 -14.66 -1.87
C TYR A 229 2.19 -13.88 -1.37
N ALA A 230 2.07 -13.79 -0.06
CA ALA A 230 1.18 -12.89 0.65
C ALA A 230 2.01 -12.25 1.79
N ILE A 231 2.49 -11.05 1.56
CA ILE A 231 3.43 -10.36 2.46
C ILE A 231 2.64 -9.37 3.30
N ASP A 232 2.61 -9.57 4.62
CA ASP A 232 2.00 -8.63 5.55
C ASP A 232 2.69 -7.28 5.44
N THR A 233 1.90 -6.24 5.20
CA THR A 233 2.40 -4.94 4.80
C THR A 233 1.60 -3.84 5.46
N VAL A 234 2.28 -2.79 5.88
CA VAL A 234 1.69 -1.53 6.28
C VAL A 234 1.84 -0.55 5.10
N LYS A 235 0.71 -0.07 4.59
CA LYS A 235 0.63 0.97 3.55
C LYS A 235 0.29 2.30 4.20
N THR A 236 1.09 3.33 3.96
CA THR A 236 0.82 4.70 4.41
C THR A 236 0.59 5.61 3.21
N THR A 237 -0.51 6.37 3.23
CA THR A 237 -0.86 7.40 2.25
C THR A 237 -1.17 8.71 2.98
N ASP A 238 -1.52 9.77 2.26
CA ASP A 238 -1.96 11.03 2.86
C ASP A 238 -3.25 10.88 3.71
N ARG A 239 -4.06 9.84 3.45
CA ARG A 239 -5.30 9.54 4.19
C ARG A 239 -5.10 8.72 5.46
N GLY A 240 -3.91 8.16 5.67
CA GLY A 240 -3.58 7.39 6.85
C GLY A 240 -2.88 6.09 6.56
N THR A 241 -2.94 5.17 7.52
CA THR A 241 -2.20 3.90 7.52
C THR A 241 -3.15 2.72 7.40
N TYR A 242 -2.86 1.83 6.46
CA TYR A 242 -3.65 0.63 6.14
C TYR A 242 -2.84 -0.61 6.48
N GLU A 243 -3.46 -1.58 7.11
CA GLU A 243 -2.91 -2.91 7.34
C GLU A 243 -3.48 -3.90 6.32
N GLY A 244 -2.62 -4.73 5.75
CA GLY A 244 -3.04 -5.70 4.75
C GLY A 244 -1.88 -6.49 4.19
N GLN A 245 -2.00 -6.93 2.97
CA GLN A 245 -1.03 -7.79 2.30
C GLN A 245 -0.75 -7.32 0.88
N LEU A 246 0.50 -7.50 0.46
CA LEU A 246 0.90 -7.46 -0.93
C LEU A 246 0.95 -8.90 -1.46
N LYS A 247 0.10 -9.20 -2.46
CA LYS A 247 -0.05 -10.55 -3.02
C LYS A 247 0.46 -10.60 -4.44
N PHE A 248 1.25 -11.64 -4.76
CA PHE A 248 1.71 -11.91 -6.11
C PHE A 248 2.07 -13.38 -6.29
N ASP A 249 1.98 -13.87 -7.51
CA ASP A 249 2.14 -15.26 -7.83
C ASP A 249 3.00 -15.46 -9.08
N PHE A 250 3.86 -16.47 -9.03
CA PHE A 250 4.68 -16.88 -10.15
C PHE A 250 3.93 -17.76 -11.15
N VAL A 251 2.81 -18.38 -10.75
CA VAL A 251 1.99 -19.20 -11.64
C VAL A 251 1.49 -18.33 -12.80
N ASN A 252 1.66 -18.81 -14.02
CA ASN A 252 1.25 -18.13 -15.26
C ASN A 252 2.01 -16.82 -15.62
N SER A 253 3.05 -16.44 -14.89
CA SER A 253 3.86 -15.28 -15.25
C SER A 253 4.97 -15.67 -16.26
N LYS A 254 4.80 -15.28 -17.52
CA LYS A 254 5.85 -15.46 -18.56
C LYS A 254 6.86 -14.31 -18.60
N ASN A 255 6.59 -13.21 -17.94
CA ASN A 255 7.42 -12.00 -17.93
C ASN A 255 8.49 -12.05 -16.82
N GLU A 256 9.51 -11.23 -16.94
CA GLU A 256 10.51 -11.03 -15.88
C GLU A 256 9.97 -10.25 -14.68
N THR A 257 8.80 -9.62 -14.85
CA THR A 257 8.12 -8.87 -13.81
C THR A 257 6.77 -9.50 -13.47
N ILE A 258 6.39 -9.42 -12.20
CA ILE A 258 5.11 -9.93 -11.68
C ILE A 258 4.33 -8.76 -11.09
N PRO A 259 3.08 -8.55 -11.52
CA PRO A 259 2.22 -7.55 -10.92
C PRO A 259 1.84 -7.94 -9.49
N VAL A 260 1.91 -6.98 -8.59
CA VAL A 260 1.50 -7.12 -7.19
C VAL A 260 0.07 -6.61 -7.04
N THR A 261 -0.76 -7.39 -6.36
CA THR A 261 -2.11 -7.00 -5.95
C THR A 261 -2.06 -6.48 -4.52
N GLU A 262 -2.64 -5.31 -4.31
CA GLU A 262 -2.84 -4.70 -3.00
C GLU A 262 -4.13 -5.28 -2.37
N ASP A 263 -4.02 -5.89 -1.18
CA ASP A 263 -5.14 -6.41 -0.39
C ASP A 263 -5.10 -5.82 1.01
N PHE A 264 -5.60 -4.58 1.12
CA PHE A 264 -5.63 -3.81 2.36
C PHE A 264 -7.05 -3.72 2.91
N LYS A 265 -7.15 -3.61 4.23
CA LYS A 265 -8.42 -3.34 4.91
C LYS A 265 -8.79 -1.88 4.69
N GLU A 266 -9.82 -1.65 3.90
CA GLU A 266 -10.26 -0.32 3.47
C GLU A 266 -11.74 -0.10 3.81
N ALA A 267 -12.07 1.14 4.19
CA ALA A 267 -13.42 1.60 4.43
C ALA A 267 -13.88 2.57 3.35
N GLN A 268 -15.15 2.49 2.97
CA GLN A 268 -15.82 3.47 2.13
C GLN A 268 -16.96 4.14 2.92
N VAL A 269 -17.19 5.41 2.62
CA VAL A 269 -18.27 6.20 3.19
C VAL A 269 -19.28 6.51 2.09
N LYS A 270 -20.50 6.02 2.24
CA LYS A 270 -21.65 6.41 1.43
C LYS A 270 -22.42 7.50 2.14
N LEU A 271 -22.36 8.72 1.60
CA LEU A 271 -22.89 9.92 2.22
C LEU A 271 -24.25 10.30 1.64
N SER A 272 -25.18 10.64 2.51
CA SER A 272 -26.46 11.28 2.15
C SER A 272 -26.51 12.70 2.71
N LEU A 273 -26.68 13.68 1.81
CA LEU A 273 -26.81 15.10 2.18
C LEU A 273 -28.28 15.50 2.22
N LYS A 274 -28.68 16.22 3.27
CA LYS A 274 -30.03 16.78 3.40
C LYS A 274 -30.00 18.30 3.42
N ASN A 275 -31.12 18.93 2.99
CA ASN A 275 -31.34 20.38 3.00
C ASN A 275 -30.35 21.16 2.12
N VAL A 276 -30.09 20.66 0.92
CA VAL A 276 -29.07 21.20 -0.02
C VAL A 276 -29.66 22.16 -1.07
N SER A 277 -30.98 22.32 -1.15
CA SER A 277 -31.67 22.99 -2.30
C SER A 277 -31.25 24.42 -2.56
N ASP A 278 -30.81 25.15 -1.52
CA ASP A 278 -30.47 26.57 -1.62
C ASP A 278 -28.94 26.81 -1.62
N LEU A 279 -28.17 25.72 -1.61
CA LEU A 279 -26.73 25.77 -1.49
C LEU A 279 -26.05 25.51 -2.84
N LYS A 280 -24.94 26.18 -3.05
CA LYS A 280 -24.03 26.01 -4.19
C LYS A 280 -22.67 25.53 -3.69
N GLU A 281 -21.82 25.05 -4.60
CA GLU A 281 -20.43 24.66 -4.31
C GLU A 281 -20.26 23.75 -3.10
N ILE A 282 -21.13 22.72 -3.01
CA ILE A 282 -21.08 21.80 -1.90
C ILE A 282 -19.78 21.00 -1.93
N LYS A 283 -19.02 21.01 -0.83
CA LYS A 283 -17.79 20.26 -0.58
C LYS A 283 -18.01 19.32 0.59
N VAL A 284 -17.66 18.07 0.40
CA VAL A 284 -17.67 17.07 1.46
C VAL A 284 -16.30 17.11 2.15
N VAL A 285 -16.30 17.07 3.47
CA VAL A 285 -15.06 17.08 4.27
C VAL A 285 -15.00 15.79 5.06
N ILE A 286 -13.97 14.99 4.80
CA ILE A 286 -13.72 13.74 5.50
C ILE A 286 -12.29 13.77 6.05
N ASN A 287 -12.14 13.63 7.37
CA ASN A 287 -10.86 13.71 8.06
C ASN A 287 -10.04 14.95 7.65
N ASP A 288 -10.72 16.11 7.60
CA ASP A 288 -10.18 17.42 7.21
C ASP A 288 -9.77 17.55 5.72
N GLU A 289 -9.90 16.50 4.91
CA GLU A 289 -9.74 16.55 3.45
C GLU A 289 -11.02 17.07 2.80
N LYS A 290 -10.94 18.19 2.05
CA LYS A 290 -12.06 18.73 1.28
C LYS A 290 -12.13 18.04 -0.09
N ILE A 291 -13.21 17.35 -0.34
CA ILE A 291 -13.46 16.56 -1.55
C ILE A 291 -14.67 17.17 -2.27
N ALA A 292 -14.57 17.35 -3.59
CA ALA A 292 -15.73 17.75 -4.38
C ALA A 292 -16.85 16.71 -4.30
N GLN A 293 -18.10 17.16 -4.30
CA GLN A 293 -19.23 16.25 -4.29
C GLN A 293 -19.16 15.29 -5.48
N ASN A 294 -19.26 13.99 -5.21
CA ASN A 294 -19.16 12.93 -6.21
C ASN A 294 -20.59 12.48 -6.59
N LYS A 295 -20.78 12.15 -7.86
CA LYS A 295 -22.09 11.71 -8.40
C LYS A 295 -22.66 10.44 -7.74
N ASN A 296 -21.80 9.61 -7.18
CA ASN A 296 -22.18 8.33 -6.56
C ASN A 296 -22.28 8.43 -5.03
N ASP A 297 -22.02 9.60 -4.46
CA ASP A 297 -22.02 9.86 -3.01
C ASP A 297 -21.16 8.86 -2.20
N THR A 298 -20.15 8.27 -2.82
CA THR A 298 -19.24 7.29 -2.20
C THR A 298 -17.81 7.83 -2.20
N TYR A 299 -17.19 7.85 -1.03
CA TYR A 299 -15.90 8.43 -0.76
C TYR A 299 -14.97 7.41 -0.10
N GLY A 300 -13.69 7.48 -0.39
CA GLY A 300 -12.67 6.57 0.11
C GLY A 300 -11.69 6.14 -0.99
N PRO A 301 -10.85 5.14 -0.72
CA PRO A 301 -10.80 4.36 0.53
C PRO A 301 -10.22 5.13 1.72
N PHE A 302 -10.63 4.76 2.93
CA PHE A 302 -10.09 5.24 4.20
C PHE A 302 -9.58 4.06 5.03
N PRO A 303 -8.60 4.27 5.95
CA PRO A 303 -8.18 3.23 6.88
C PRO A 303 -9.30 2.84 7.84
N VAL A 304 -9.37 1.53 8.18
CA VAL A 304 -10.36 1.02 9.15
C VAL A 304 -9.92 1.17 10.61
N ASN A 305 -8.67 1.54 10.85
CA ASN A 305 -8.06 1.60 12.19
C ASN A 305 -8.05 3.03 12.80
N GLN A 306 -8.79 3.96 12.21
CA GLN A 306 -8.92 5.35 12.69
C GLN A 306 -10.38 5.80 12.66
N ASP A 307 -10.70 6.84 13.46
CA ASP A 307 -11.99 7.50 13.40
C ASP A 307 -12.19 8.15 12.02
N ILE A 308 -13.42 8.10 11.51
CA ILE A 308 -13.80 8.77 10.26
C ILE A 308 -14.79 9.89 10.62
N LYS A 309 -14.37 11.15 10.46
CA LYS A 309 -15.13 12.34 10.73
C LYS A 309 -15.66 12.92 9.43
N VAL A 310 -16.97 13.13 9.32
CA VAL A 310 -17.64 13.54 8.08
C VAL A 310 -18.55 14.74 8.33
N TYR A 311 -18.41 15.76 7.51
CA TYR A 311 -19.38 16.87 7.39
C TYR A 311 -19.34 17.43 5.97
N ALA A 312 -20.24 18.34 5.64
CA ALA A 312 -20.23 19.05 4.37
C ALA A 312 -20.27 20.57 4.58
N GLU A 313 -19.71 21.31 3.64
CA GLU A 313 -19.79 22.77 3.52
C GLU A 313 -20.52 23.11 2.24
N GLY A 314 -21.34 24.15 2.26
CA GLY A 314 -22.06 24.66 1.09
C GLY A 314 -22.22 26.17 1.17
N GLU A 315 -22.27 26.85 0.03
CA GLU A 315 -22.30 28.31 -0.04
C GLU A 315 -23.70 28.82 -0.45
N ALA A 316 -24.20 29.81 0.25
CA ALA A 316 -25.35 30.62 -0.16
C ALA A 316 -25.24 32.03 0.42
N TYR A 317 -25.68 33.03 -0.29
CA TYR A 317 -25.75 34.42 0.15
C TYR A 317 -24.42 34.98 0.66
N ASP A 318 -23.29 34.62 0.03
CA ASP A 318 -21.92 34.96 0.44
C ASP A 318 -21.55 34.42 1.84
N HIS A 319 -22.17 33.33 2.24
CA HIS A 319 -21.88 32.66 3.51
C HIS A 319 -21.67 31.17 3.30
N THR A 320 -20.72 30.60 4.06
CA THR A 320 -20.48 29.16 4.07
C THR A 320 -21.22 28.54 5.24
N PHE A 321 -22.15 27.66 4.94
CA PHE A 321 -22.89 26.85 5.91
C PHE A 321 -22.20 25.50 6.08
N LYS A 322 -22.35 24.89 7.26
CA LYS A 322 -21.83 23.57 7.58
C LYS A 322 -22.95 22.65 8.07
N THR A 323 -22.84 21.38 7.73
CA THR A 323 -23.72 20.36 8.30
C THR A 323 -23.34 20.05 9.75
N ASN A 324 -24.19 19.29 10.45
CA ASN A 324 -23.72 18.53 11.61
C ASN A 324 -22.50 17.66 11.22
N THR A 325 -21.66 17.37 12.22
CA THR A 325 -20.51 16.48 12.04
C THR A 325 -20.86 15.11 12.57
N GLU A 326 -20.69 14.08 11.74
CA GLU A 326 -20.82 12.69 12.14
C GLU A 326 -19.43 12.07 12.29
N VAL A 327 -19.26 11.21 13.30
CA VAL A 327 -18.01 10.53 13.58
C VAL A 327 -18.26 9.04 13.73
N ILE A 328 -17.67 8.24 12.84
CA ILE A 328 -17.60 6.80 13.01
C ILE A 328 -16.35 6.52 13.82
N LYS A 329 -16.53 5.91 14.99
CA LYS A 329 -15.38 5.51 15.81
C LYS A 329 -14.65 4.34 15.16
N LYS A 330 -13.32 4.27 15.33
CA LYS A 330 -12.47 3.24 14.73
C LYS A 330 -12.98 1.80 14.94
N ASP A 331 -13.55 1.54 16.11
CA ASP A 331 -14.05 0.20 16.47
C ASP A 331 -15.38 -0.15 15.76
N ASP A 332 -16.08 0.85 15.20
CA ASP A 332 -17.34 0.72 14.46
C ASP A 332 -17.15 0.83 12.94
N VAL A 333 -15.94 1.13 12.47
CA VAL A 333 -15.66 1.30 11.03
C VAL A 333 -15.80 -0.03 10.31
N GLN A 334 -16.64 -0.05 9.29
CA GLN A 334 -16.87 -1.20 8.41
C GLN A 334 -16.31 -0.93 7.01
N SER A 335 -16.27 -1.95 6.16
CA SER A 335 -15.88 -1.79 4.76
C SER A 335 -16.80 -0.82 3.98
N GLU A 336 -18.09 -0.77 4.32
CA GLU A 336 -19.08 0.19 3.79
C GLU A 336 -19.81 0.85 4.96
N ASN A 337 -19.73 2.17 5.05
CA ASN A 337 -20.35 2.97 6.10
C ASN A 337 -21.36 3.93 5.49
N LYS A 338 -22.59 3.93 5.98
CA LYS A 338 -23.67 4.82 5.51
C LYS A 338 -23.84 5.96 6.51
N ILE A 339 -23.66 7.19 6.05
CA ILE A 339 -23.74 8.41 6.86
C ILE A 339 -24.78 9.35 6.24
N THR A 340 -25.52 10.03 7.11
CA THR A 340 -26.40 11.13 6.71
C THR A 340 -26.00 12.36 7.49
N VAL A 341 -25.66 13.46 6.78
CA VAL A 341 -25.46 14.77 7.38
C VAL A 341 -26.46 15.77 6.80
N SER A 342 -26.85 16.77 7.57
CA SER A 342 -27.85 17.74 7.17
C SER A 342 -27.41 19.15 7.46
N PHE A 343 -27.67 20.06 6.53
CA PHE A 343 -27.57 21.48 6.80
C PHE A 343 -28.76 21.93 7.69
N ASP A 344 -28.51 22.89 8.56
CA ASP A 344 -29.57 23.51 9.37
C ASP A 344 -30.40 24.45 8.49
N LYS A 345 -31.62 24.00 8.17
CA LYS A 345 -32.56 24.75 7.34
C LYS A 345 -32.97 26.08 7.98
N ASP A 346 -33.10 26.10 9.30
CA ASP A 346 -33.53 27.29 10.03
C ASP A 346 -32.42 28.33 10.07
N GLU A 347 -31.16 27.90 10.17
CA GLU A 347 -29.99 28.78 10.08
C GLU A 347 -29.87 29.43 8.69
N ILE A 348 -30.04 28.65 7.62
CA ILE A 348 -30.00 29.14 6.23
C ILE A 348 -31.14 30.17 6.03
N GLU A 349 -32.36 29.86 6.48
CA GLU A 349 -33.53 30.73 6.34
C GLU A 349 -33.36 32.04 7.14
N LYS A 350 -32.87 31.98 8.37
CA LYS A 350 -32.56 33.17 9.17
C LYS A 350 -31.53 34.05 8.49
N TYR A 351 -30.50 33.46 7.91
CA TYR A 351 -29.47 34.21 7.19
C TYR A 351 -30.02 34.87 5.93
N ARG A 352 -30.88 34.17 5.15
CA ARG A 352 -31.58 34.69 3.99
C ARG A 352 -32.42 35.90 4.38
N GLN A 353 -33.25 35.78 5.43
CA GLN A 353 -34.10 36.87 5.93
C GLN A 353 -33.30 38.08 6.38
N SER A 354 -32.13 37.83 7.04
CA SER A 354 -31.24 38.91 7.44
C SER A 354 -30.68 39.67 6.23
N LYS A 355 -30.24 38.93 5.20
CA LYS A 355 -29.75 39.54 3.95
C LYS A 355 -30.81 40.31 3.18
N GLU A 356 -32.02 39.77 3.12
CA GLU A 356 -33.17 40.47 2.53
C GLU A 356 -33.48 41.76 3.24
N LYS A 357 -33.47 41.74 4.58
CA LYS A 357 -33.67 42.93 5.40
C LYS A 357 -32.61 43.98 5.20
N ASP A 358 -31.32 43.56 5.14
CA ASP A 358 -30.19 44.45 4.89
C ASP A 358 -30.26 45.08 3.49
N THR A 359 -30.60 44.29 2.47
CA THR A 359 -30.85 44.75 1.10
C THR A 359 -31.95 45.79 1.08
N LEU A 360 -33.11 45.50 1.70
CA LEU A 360 -34.19 46.42 1.79
C LEU A 360 -33.82 47.73 2.50
N ASN A 361 -33.05 47.67 3.58
CA ASN A 361 -32.58 48.84 4.29
C ASN A 361 -31.65 49.71 3.43
N LYS A 362 -30.71 49.09 2.67
CA LYS A 362 -29.85 49.80 1.72
C LYS A 362 -30.65 50.48 0.62
N ILE A 363 -31.66 49.82 0.06
CA ILE A 363 -32.50 50.37 -0.96
C ILE A 363 -33.33 51.53 -0.41
N LYS A 364 -33.89 51.40 0.81
CA LYS A 364 -34.60 52.51 1.50
C LYS A 364 -33.68 53.74 1.71
N ASP A 365 -32.45 53.50 2.16
CA ASP A 365 -31.48 54.55 2.39
C ASP A 365 -31.03 55.23 1.09
N PHE A 366 -30.87 54.43 0.03
CA PHE A 366 -30.63 54.93 -1.33
C PHE A 366 -31.73 55.87 -1.80
N PHE A 367 -33.02 55.50 -1.71
CA PHE A 367 -34.10 56.36 -2.16
C PHE A 367 -34.28 57.60 -1.29
N LYS A 368 -33.99 57.50 0.02
CA LYS A 368 -33.99 58.66 0.91
C LYS A 368 -32.93 59.69 0.44
N LYS A 369 -31.69 59.23 0.20
CA LYS A 369 -30.57 60.08 -0.26
C LYS A 369 -30.82 60.60 -1.68
N TYR A 370 -31.29 59.71 -2.60
CA TYR A 370 -31.63 60.09 -3.96
C TYR A 370 -32.68 61.18 -4.01
N THR A 371 -33.81 61.02 -3.26
CA THR A 371 -34.89 62.00 -3.23
C THR A 371 -34.43 63.37 -2.69
N ALA A 372 -33.61 63.37 -1.68
CA ALA A 372 -33.02 64.62 -1.13
C ALA A 372 -32.13 65.31 -2.17
N SER A 373 -31.19 64.56 -2.80
CA SER A 373 -30.30 65.11 -3.86
C SER A 373 -31.09 65.54 -5.12
N LEU A 374 -32.17 64.81 -5.45
CA LEU A 374 -33.02 65.17 -6.57
C LEU A 374 -33.72 66.52 -6.36
N ASN A 375 -34.27 66.74 -5.15
CA ASN A 375 -34.87 68.01 -4.80
C ASN A 375 -33.87 69.20 -4.84
N GLU A 376 -32.68 69.00 -4.31
CA GLU A 376 -31.61 69.99 -4.32
C GLU A 376 -31.14 70.27 -5.80
N ALA A 377 -31.04 69.22 -6.62
CA ALA A 377 -30.71 69.39 -8.03
C ALA A 377 -31.76 70.18 -8.80
N TYR A 378 -33.07 69.99 -8.54
CA TYR A 378 -34.14 70.80 -9.15
C TYR A 378 -34.12 72.23 -8.65
N GLU A 379 -33.86 72.48 -7.35
CA GLU A 379 -33.79 73.82 -6.77
C GLU A 379 -32.61 74.64 -7.26
N SER A 380 -31.44 74.00 -7.40
CA SER A 380 -30.19 74.63 -7.86
C SER A 380 -29.96 74.56 -9.35
N HIS A 381 -30.73 73.77 -10.10
CA HIS A 381 -30.48 73.41 -11.52
C HIS A 381 -29.13 72.71 -11.73
N ASP A 382 -28.57 72.08 -10.69
CA ASP A 382 -27.30 71.38 -10.71
C ASP A 382 -27.53 69.87 -10.82
N PHE A 383 -27.26 69.31 -11.99
CA PHE A 383 -27.42 67.90 -12.30
C PHE A 383 -26.38 67.03 -11.58
N ASP A 384 -25.22 67.57 -11.24
CA ASP A 384 -24.14 66.79 -10.65
C ASP A 384 -24.52 66.24 -9.23
N LEU A 385 -25.44 66.91 -8.54
CA LEU A 385 -25.95 66.49 -7.24
C LEU A 385 -26.68 65.16 -7.32
N VAL A 386 -27.36 64.86 -8.45
CA VAL A 386 -28.19 63.66 -8.63
C VAL A 386 -27.56 62.63 -9.58
N SER A 387 -26.65 63.07 -10.44
CA SER A 387 -25.99 62.23 -11.45
C SER A 387 -25.36 60.94 -10.88
N LYS A 388 -24.79 61.05 -9.70
CA LYS A 388 -24.16 59.89 -8.97
C LYS A 388 -25.10 58.76 -8.63
N TYR A 389 -26.45 58.96 -8.68
CA TYR A 389 -27.45 57.88 -8.46
C TYR A 389 -27.94 57.28 -9.77
N LEU A 390 -27.58 57.81 -10.90
CA LEU A 390 -28.03 57.39 -12.21
C LEU A 390 -26.99 56.57 -12.92
N LYS A 391 -27.39 55.58 -13.74
CA LYS A 391 -26.49 54.86 -14.61
C LYS A 391 -26.23 55.70 -15.85
N GLU A 392 -24.97 56.04 -16.09
CA GLU A 392 -24.49 56.79 -17.26
C GLU A 392 -24.86 56.09 -18.59
N ASN A 393 -24.99 56.85 -19.64
CA ASN A 393 -25.30 56.35 -20.99
C ASN A 393 -26.64 55.65 -21.10
N THR A 394 -27.62 55.98 -20.25
CA THR A 394 -29.00 55.52 -20.35
C THR A 394 -29.92 56.68 -20.84
N THR A 395 -31.01 56.34 -21.50
CA THR A 395 -32.03 57.33 -21.90
C THR A 395 -32.57 58.09 -20.67
N ASN A 396 -32.67 57.43 -19.54
CA ASN A 396 -33.11 58.01 -18.29
C ASN A 396 -32.12 59.02 -17.70
N TYR A 397 -30.80 58.76 -17.84
CA TYR A 397 -29.74 59.70 -17.44
C TYR A 397 -29.89 61.05 -18.20
N GLU A 398 -30.02 61.00 -19.55
CA GLU A 398 -30.13 62.20 -20.38
C GLU A 398 -31.47 62.92 -20.16
N ALA A 399 -32.56 62.17 -19.98
CA ALA A 399 -33.89 62.74 -19.68
C ALA A 399 -33.85 63.49 -18.32
N MET A 400 -33.27 62.90 -17.31
CA MET A 400 -33.13 63.50 -15.96
C MET A 400 -32.24 64.75 -16.04
N ARG A 401 -31.13 64.68 -16.78
CA ARG A 401 -30.24 65.82 -17.00
C ARG A 401 -30.96 66.99 -17.65
N SER A 402 -31.77 66.72 -18.66
CA SER A 402 -32.58 67.73 -19.34
C SER A 402 -33.66 68.30 -18.38
N ASN A 403 -34.33 67.49 -17.59
CA ASN A 403 -35.36 67.90 -16.66
C ASN A 403 -34.82 68.78 -15.53
N VAL A 404 -33.65 68.48 -14.97
CA VAL A 404 -32.99 69.25 -13.91
C VAL A 404 -32.50 70.60 -14.46
N LYS A 405 -31.94 70.68 -15.65
CA LYS A 405 -31.46 71.90 -16.29
C LYS A 405 -32.60 72.78 -16.82
N GLY A 406 -33.79 72.22 -16.94
CA GLY A 406 -34.98 72.95 -17.35
C GLY A 406 -35.58 73.83 -16.24
N GLN A 407 -36.66 74.53 -16.50
CA GLN A 407 -37.33 75.41 -15.50
C GLN A 407 -38.36 74.68 -14.62
N ASN A 408 -38.39 73.33 -14.67
CA ASN A 408 -39.28 72.53 -13.85
C ASN A 408 -38.88 72.49 -12.40
N GLN A 409 -39.70 72.94 -11.48
CA GLN A 409 -39.46 72.84 -10.04
C GLN A 409 -40.29 71.70 -9.45
N TYR A 410 -39.74 70.48 -9.40
CA TYR A 410 -40.34 69.37 -8.69
C TYR A 410 -39.81 69.25 -7.29
N LYS A 411 -40.70 68.95 -6.32
CA LYS A 411 -40.32 68.70 -4.94
C LYS A 411 -41.02 67.44 -4.45
N PHE A 412 -40.24 66.48 -4.00
CA PHE A 412 -40.75 65.20 -3.51
C PHE A 412 -40.43 65.05 -2.02
N LYS A 413 -41.33 64.41 -1.29
CA LYS A 413 -41.20 64.15 0.15
C LYS A 413 -41.50 62.69 0.44
N ASN A 414 -41.08 62.21 1.61
CA ASN A 414 -41.41 60.94 2.22
C ASN A 414 -41.34 59.71 1.26
N PRO A 415 -40.16 59.45 0.67
CA PRO A 415 -40.03 58.25 -0.18
C PRO A 415 -40.19 57.00 0.67
N VAL A 416 -41.16 56.16 0.30
CA VAL A 416 -41.46 54.88 0.95
C VAL A 416 -41.30 53.79 -0.07
N VAL A 417 -40.41 52.83 0.20
CA VAL A 417 -40.25 51.63 -0.63
C VAL A 417 -41.38 50.67 -0.29
N ILE A 418 -42.23 50.37 -1.28
CA ILE A 418 -43.42 49.52 -1.14
C ILE A 418 -43.11 48.07 -1.50
N ASP A 419 -42.34 47.87 -2.58
CA ASP A 419 -41.98 46.55 -3.05
C ASP A 419 -40.57 46.51 -3.61
N VAL A 420 -39.88 45.40 -3.43
CA VAL A 420 -38.58 45.12 -3.95
C VAL A 420 -38.53 43.68 -4.47
N SER A 421 -38.22 43.53 -5.74
CA SER A 421 -37.91 42.22 -6.31
C SER A 421 -36.58 42.30 -7.06
N ARG A 422 -35.89 41.18 -7.14
CA ARG A 422 -34.63 41.08 -7.90
C ARG A 422 -34.78 40.04 -8.99
N ASN A 423 -34.42 40.41 -10.21
CA ASN A 423 -34.07 39.45 -11.27
C ASN A 423 -32.57 39.32 -11.36
N ALA A 424 -32.02 38.50 -12.28
CA ALA A 424 -30.61 38.19 -12.34
C ALA A 424 -29.68 39.43 -12.30
N ASP A 425 -30.09 40.56 -12.92
CA ASP A 425 -29.23 41.71 -13.18
C ASP A 425 -29.64 42.97 -12.45
N TYR A 426 -30.92 43.12 -12.07
CA TYR A 426 -31.49 44.36 -11.60
C TYR A 426 -32.46 44.16 -10.41
N TYR A 427 -32.55 45.20 -9.57
CA TYR A 427 -33.65 45.34 -8.59
C TYR A 427 -34.80 46.12 -9.24
N ALA A 428 -35.97 45.54 -9.24
CA ALA A 428 -37.20 46.25 -9.56
C ALA A 428 -37.82 46.74 -8.24
N VAL A 429 -37.95 48.04 -8.09
CA VAL A 429 -38.35 48.69 -6.82
C VAL A 429 -39.53 49.61 -7.08
N THR A 430 -40.55 49.46 -6.28
CA THR A 430 -41.70 50.38 -6.25
C THR A 430 -41.56 51.34 -5.10
N VAL A 431 -41.61 52.63 -5.39
CA VAL A 431 -41.50 53.70 -4.39
C VAL A 431 -42.65 54.65 -4.48
N GLU A 432 -43.30 54.92 -3.38
CA GLU A 432 -44.25 56.00 -3.20
C GLU A 432 -43.56 57.22 -2.65
N LYS A 433 -43.94 58.41 -3.14
CA LYS A 433 -43.44 59.72 -2.69
C LYS A 433 -44.55 60.76 -2.83
N GLU A 434 -44.56 61.76 -1.98
CA GLU A 434 -45.46 62.88 -2.08
C GLU A 434 -44.89 63.99 -2.93
N ASP A 435 -45.71 64.57 -3.78
CA ASP A 435 -45.32 65.82 -4.48
C ASP A 435 -45.54 67.08 -3.63
N ALA A 436 -45.24 68.27 -4.19
CA ALA A 436 -45.39 69.56 -3.49
C ALA A 436 -46.87 69.84 -3.08
N GLN A 437 -47.84 69.25 -3.71
CA GLN A 437 -49.27 69.37 -3.43
C GLN A 437 -49.83 68.31 -2.50
N GLY A 438 -48.95 67.40 -2.01
CA GLY A 438 -49.38 66.29 -1.11
C GLY A 438 -50.01 65.10 -1.84
N ARG A 439 -49.91 65.06 -3.18
CA ARG A 439 -50.41 63.88 -3.93
C ARG A 439 -49.36 62.77 -3.90
N ILE A 440 -49.82 61.56 -3.75
CA ILE A 440 -48.93 60.38 -3.76
C ILE A 440 -48.66 60.01 -5.22
N ILE A 441 -47.37 59.89 -5.55
CA ILE A 441 -46.88 59.43 -6.84
C ILE A 441 -46.20 58.09 -6.59
N GLN A 442 -46.67 57.05 -7.29
CA GLN A 442 -46.03 55.77 -7.33
C GLN A 442 -45.07 55.69 -8.53
N SER A 443 -43.86 55.24 -8.27
CA SER A 443 -42.81 55.12 -9.27
C SER A 443 -42.20 53.75 -9.24
N HIS A 444 -42.04 53.12 -10.40
CA HIS A 444 -41.28 51.87 -10.55
C HIS A 444 -39.89 52.17 -11.07
N TYR A 445 -38.90 51.71 -10.32
CA TYR A 445 -37.48 51.89 -10.61
C TYR A 445 -36.82 50.57 -10.96
N LEU A 446 -35.93 50.65 -11.95
CA LEU A 446 -34.99 49.55 -12.25
C LEU A 446 -33.61 50.00 -11.78
N LEU A 447 -33.03 49.29 -10.80
CA LEU A 447 -31.70 49.61 -10.26
C LEU A 447 -30.68 48.54 -10.65
N ASP A 448 -29.53 49.03 -11.14
CA ASP A 448 -28.29 48.25 -11.25
C ASP A 448 -27.60 48.21 -9.89
N GLY A 449 -27.04 47.07 -9.51
CA GLY A 449 -26.36 46.88 -8.23
C GLY A 449 -25.94 45.41 -8.04
N ASP A 450 -24.98 45.18 -7.16
CA ASP A 450 -24.53 43.82 -6.82
C ASP A 450 -25.58 43.05 -6.01
N GLU A 451 -25.33 41.79 -5.72
CA GLU A 451 -26.22 40.89 -4.95
C GLU A 451 -26.53 41.40 -3.55
N ASN A 452 -25.67 42.25 -3.00
CA ASN A 452 -25.79 42.84 -1.68
C ASN A 452 -26.36 44.28 -1.70
N ALA A 453 -26.91 44.72 -2.83
CA ALA A 453 -27.42 46.07 -3.07
C ALA A 453 -26.37 47.16 -2.79
N ASN A 454 -25.11 46.91 -3.14
CA ASN A 454 -24.06 47.93 -3.15
C ASN A 454 -23.99 48.58 -4.55
N HIS A 455 -23.45 49.81 -4.61
CA HIS A 455 -23.22 50.55 -5.86
C HIS A 455 -24.50 50.75 -6.68
N LEU A 456 -25.65 50.91 -6.00
CA LEU A 456 -26.93 51.08 -6.66
C LEU A 456 -26.95 52.30 -7.61
N LYS A 457 -27.45 52.08 -8.81
CA LYS A 457 -27.68 53.13 -9.86
C LYS A 457 -29.02 52.93 -10.51
N ILE A 458 -29.78 54.01 -10.70
CA ILE A 458 -31.04 53.97 -11.42
C ILE A 458 -30.75 53.83 -12.92
N VAL A 459 -31.25 52.74 -13.50
CA VAL A 459 -31.18 52.46 -14.95
C VAL A 459 -32.37 53.06 -15.67
N ASN A 460 -33.57 52.87 -15.09
CA ASN A 460 -34.83 53.36 -15.62
C ASN A 460 -35.83 53.61 -14.50
N TYR A 461 -36.75 54.51 -14.73
CA TYR A 461 -37.93 54.66 -13.87
C TYR A 461 -39.16 55.09 -14.66
N GLN A 462 -40.33 54.79 -14.12
CA GLN A 462 -41.65 55.12 -14.67
C GLN A 462 -42.58 55.54 -13.56
N ASN A 463 -43.27 56.68 -13.73
CA ASN A 463 -44.27 57.16 -12.75
C ASN A 463 -45.66 56.75 -13.20
N TYR A 464 -46.51 56.45 -12.24
CA TYR A 464 -47.91 56.12 -12.45
C TYR A 464 -48.81 57.04 -11.67
#